data_0142588564f9dd2872ba02be4f82f9f2
#
_entry.id   0142588564f9dd2872ba02be4f82f9f2
#
_cell.length_a   1.000
_cell.length_b   1.000
_cell.length_c   1.000
_cell.angle_alpha   90.00
_cell.angle_beta   90.00
_cell.angle_gamma   90.00
#
_symmetry.space_group_name_H-M   'P 1'
#
loop_
_entity.id
_entity.type
_entity.pdbx_description
1 polymer ?
#
loop_
_entity_poly.entity_id
_entity_poly.type
_entity_poly.pdbx_seq_one_letter_code
_entity_poly.pdbx_strand_id
1 'polypeptide(L)'
;GHGAEELLRHVSAGISAAGDADCIGIDNQGETVVAWDAASGRAVYNAIVWQDDRTKDVTERLKAEGHEAITQSKAGLPLDPYFSASKLRWLLDHVPDARDLLRQRRLRLGTSDAFFLARLTGAFATDVTNASRTSLMSLDTLQWDPQLCDLFGVPMECLPEIRPTAGDFGRLGRTKV
;
A
#
# COMPACT_ATOMS: atom_id res chain seq x y z
N GLY A 1 10.10 7.45 9.46
CA GLY A 1 9.38 7.35 8.18
C GLY A 1 10.00 8.28 7.15
N HIS A 2 9.86 7.92 5.90
CA HIS A 2 10.33 8.76 4.79
C HIS A 2 9.18 9.61 4.25
N GLY A 3 9.47 10.85 3.79
CA GLY A 3 8.49 11.68 3.12
C GLY A 3 8.04 11.01 1.80
N ALA A 4 6.77 10.61 1.68
CA ALA A 4 6.27 9.97 0.47
C ALA A 4 6.43 10.84 -0.77
N GLU A 5 6.24 12.15 -0.63
CA GLU A 5 6.47 13.13 -1.71
C GLU A 5 7.96 13.28 -2.08
N GLU A 6 8.85 13.11 -1.12
CA GLU A 6 10.30 13.12 -1.38
C GLU A 6 10.71 11.88 -2.17
N LEU A 7 10.23 10.70 -1.79
CA LEU A 7 10.45 9.47 -2.55
C LEU A 7 9.94 9.59 -3.99
N LEU A 8 8.73 10.14 -4.17
CA LEU A 8 8.17 10.37 -5.50
C LEU A 8 9.04 11.32 -6.34
N ARG A 9 9.57 12.40 -5.74
CA ARG A 9 10.49 13.31 -6.45
C ARG A 9 11.76 12.60 -6.92
N HIS A 10 12.33 11.70 -6.10
CA HIS A 10 13.50 10.92 -6.48
C HIS A 10 13.18 9.95 -7.62
N VAL A 11 12.04 9.26 -7.57
CA VAL A 11 11.58 8.38 -8.67
C VAL A 11 11.41 9.19 -9.95
N SER A 12 10.72 10.34 -9.89
CA SER A 12 10.49 11.21 -11.05
C SER A 12 11.79 11.75 -11.64
N ALA A 13 12.75 12.12 -10.79
CA ALA A 13 14.07 12.58 -11.23
C ALA A 13 14.86 11.47 -11.93
N GLY A 14 14.82 10.24 -11.39
CA GLY A 14 15.44 9.06 -12.01
C GLY A 14 14.85 8.74 -13.38
N ILE A 15 13.52 8.76 -13.51
CA ILE A 15 12.83 8.58 -14.79
C ILE A 15 13.24 9.66 -15.80
N SER A 16 13.28 10.93 -15.37
CA SER A 16 13.68 12.03 -16.24
C SER A 16 15.13 11.93 -16.69
N ALA A 17 16.03 11.46 -15.83
CA ALA A 17 17.44 11.25 -16.15
C ALA A 17 17.68 10.06 -17.09
N ALA A 18 16.80 9.07 -17.09
CA ALA A 18 16.91 7.91 -17.98
C ALA A 18 16.63 8.25 -19.46
N GLY A 19 15.95 9.38 -19.73
CA GLY A 19 15.59 9.81 -21.09
C GLY A 19 14.46 8.97 -21.69
N ASP A 20 14.49 8.78 -23.00
CA ASP A 20 13.47 8.00 -23.71
C ASP A 20 13.61 6.50 -23.37
N ALA A 21 12.52 5.91 -22.88
CA ALA A 21 12.41 4.49 -22.56
C ALA A 21 11.08 3.95 -23.07
N ASP A 22 11.12 2.75 -23.66
CA ASP A 22 9.92 2.05 -24.14
C ASP A 22 9.06 1.50 -22.99
N CYS A 23 9.70 1.14 -21.88
CA CYS A 23 9.03 0.66 -20.68
C CYS A 23 9.85 0.99 -19.41
N ILE A 24 9.15 1.02 -18.27
CA ILE A 24 9.75 1.24 -16.96
C ILE A 24 9.22 0.17 -16.01
N GLY A 25 10.13 -0.51 -15.33
CA GLY A 25 9.84 -1.39 -14.20
C GLY A 25 10.03 -0.64 -12.89
N ILE A 26 9.15 -0.90 -11.90
CA ILE A 26 9.28 -0.38 -10.54
C ILE A 26 9.56 -1.53 -9.60
N ASP A 27 10.68 -1.46 -8.89
CA ASP A 27 10.97 -2.28 -7.72
C ASP A 27 10.96 -1.37 -6.49
N ASN A 28 10.36 -1.83 -5.40
CA ASN A 28 10.08 -1.01 -4.22
C ASN A 28 10.21 -1.78 -2.92
N GLN A 29 10.07 -1.07 -1.81
CA GLN A 29 9.92 -1.69 -0.48
C GLN A 29 8.48 -2.18 -0.33
N GLY A 30 8.24 -3.46 -0.63
CA GLY A 30 6.90 -4.06 -0.77
C GLY A 30 5.96 -3.92 0.42
N GLU A 31 6.47 -3.76 1.66
CA GLU A 31 5.67 -3.64 2.87
C GLU A 31 5.52 -2.18 3.37
N THR A 32 6.20 -1.24 2.70
CA THR A 32 6.09 0.20 3.01
C THR A 32 4.75 0.75 2.54
N VAL A 33 4.02 1.39 3.44
CA VAL A 33 2.65 1.84 3.20
C VAL A 33 2.52 3.36 3.12
N VAL A 34 1.57 3.81 2.32
CA VAL A 34 1.21 5.22 2.16
C VAL A 34 -0.31 5.36 2.24
N ALA A 35 -0.78 6.46 2.85
CA ALA A 35 -2.16 6.92 2.78
C ALA A 35 -2.20 8.26 2.04
N TRP A 36 -3.11 8.43 1.08
CA TRP A 36 -3.20 9.66 0.31
C TRP A 36 -4.63 10.01 -0.12
N ASP A 37 -4.82 11.25 -0.50
CA ASP A 37 -6.08 11.75 -1.03
C ASP A 37 -6.21 11.46 -2.53
N ALA A 38 -7.27 10.77 -2.92
CA ALA A 38 -7.54 10.43 -4.32
C ALA A 38 -7.71 11.66 -5.24
N ALA A 39 -8.18 12.78 -4.71
CA ALA A 39 -8.45 13.98 -5.51
C ALA A 39 -7.19 14.82 -5.74
N SER A 40 -6.38 15.04 -4.71
CA SER A 40 -5.16 15.83 -4.81
C SER A 40 -3.90 15.00 -5.12
N GLY A 41 -3.97 13.68 -4.89
CA GLY A 41 -2.82 12.78 -4.97
C GLY A 41 -1.82 12.94 -3.81
N ARG A 42 -2.04 13.84 -2.87
CA ARG A 42 -1.09 14.14 -1.79
C ARG A 42 -1.16 13.11 -0.66
N ALA A 43 0.00 12.64 -0.22
CA ALA A 43 0.11 11.83 0.97
C ALA A 43 -0.32 12.63 2.21
N VAL A 44 -1.10 12.00 3.13
CA VAL A 44 -1.57 12.63 4.37
C VAL A 44 -0.69 12.33 5.57
N TYR A 45 0.28 11.46 5.38
CA TYR A 45 1.28 11.10 6.39
C TYR A 45 2.57 10.63 5.72
N ASN A 46 3.67 10.61 6.46
CA ASN A 46 4.92 10.00 6.00
C ASN A 46 4.69 8.50 5.71
N ALA A 47 5.35 7.97 4.70
CA ALA A 47 5.35 6.54 4.44
C ALA A 47 5.87 5.77 5.67
N ILE A 48 5.14 4.74 6.10
CA ILE A 48 5.55 3.88 7.20
C ILE A 48 6.30 2.70 6.59
N VAL A 49 7.60 2.62 6.88
CA VAL A 49 8.50 1.63 6.27
C VAL A 49 8.36 0.26 6.92
N TRP A 50 8.84 -0.78 6.25
CA TRP A 50 8.78 -2.16 6.70
C TRP A 50 9.48 -2.42 8.05
N GLN A 51 10.53 -1.66 8.35
CA GLN A 51 11.29 -1.74 9.61
C GLN A 51 10.58 -1.11 10.82
N ASP A 52 9.45 -0.45 10.60
CA ASP A 52 8.72 0.27 11.64
C ASP A 52 7.86 -0.70 12.45
N ASP A 53 8.16 -0.83 13.73
CA ASP A 53 7.54 -1.79 14.65
C ASP A 53 6.43 -1.17 15.54
N ARG A 54 5.96 0.06 15.21
CA ARG A 54 4.93 0.77 15.99
C ARG A 54 3.63 -0.01 16.20
N THR A 55 3.39 -1.03 15.40
CA THR A 55 2.20 -1.89 15.47
C THR A 55 2.44 -3.24 16.12
N LYS A 56 3.62 -3.43 16.77
CA LYS A 56 3.98 -4.69 17.41
C LYS A 56 2.95 -5.14 18.45
N ASP A 57 2.48 -4.23 19.29
CA ASP A 57 1.46 -4.55 20.30
C ASP A 57 0.14 -5.02 19.68
N VAL A 58 -0.23 -4.51 18.51
CA VAL A 58 -1.42 -4.95 17.77
C VAL A 58 -1.24 -6.37 17.25
N THR A 59 -0.11 -6.68 16.64
CA THR A 59 0.16 -8.02 16.11
C THR A 59 0.30 -9.06 17.22
N GLU A 60 0.95 -8.73 18.32
CA GLU A 60 1.06 -9.63 19.50
C GLU A 60 -0.31 -9.90 20.15
N ARG A 61 -1.18 -8.89 20.23
CA ARG A 61 -2.56 -9.08 20.71
C ARG A 61 -3.33 -10.02 19.78
N LEU A 62 -3.30 -9.82 18.47
CA LEU A 62 -3.97 -10.69 17.50
C LEU A 62 -3.45 -12.13 17.56
N LYS A 63 -2.14 -12.32 17.81
CA LYS A 63 -1.58 -13.67 18.07
C LYS A 63 -2.18 -14.30 19.32
N ALA A 64 -2.20 -13.55 20.43
CA ALA A 64 -2.76 -14.03 21.69
C ALA A 64 -4.26 -14.39 21.57
N GLU A 65 -4.99 -13.71 20.72
CA GLU A 65 -6.38 -13.98 20.37
C GLU A 65 -6.56 -15.17 19.40
N GLY A 66 -5.46 -15.78 18.91
CA GLY A 66 -5.48 -16.96 18.06
C GLY A 66 -5.67 -16.69 16.56
N HIS A 67 -5.51 -15.43 16.13
CA HIS A 67 -5.76 -15.04 14.73
C HIS A 67 -4.61 -15.36 13.76
N GLU A 68 -3.46 -15.85 14.23
CA GLU A 68 -2.33 -16.13 13.33
C GLU A 68 -2.63 -17.27 12.34
N ALA A 69 -3.44 -18.24 12.75
CA ALA A 69 -3.82 -19.35 11.88
C ALA A 69 -4.53 -18.89 10.58
N ILE A 70 -5.36 -17.85 10.66
CA ILE A 70 -6.07 -17.34 9.49
C ILE A 70 -5.14 -16.56 8.55
N THR A 71 -4.19 -15.77 9.07
CA THR A 71 -3.23 -15.07 8.23
C THR A 71 -2.28 -16.05 7.54
N GLN A 72 -1.82 -17.07 8.25
CA GLN A 72 -0.98 -18.12 7.66
C GLN A 72 -1.72 -18.93 6.60
N SER A 73 -2.97 -19.31 6.83
CA SER A 73 -3.72 -20.13 5.87
C SER A 73 -4.13 -19.36 4.61
N LYS A 74 -4.50 -18.09 4.73
CA LYS A 74 -4.99 -17.28 3.61
C LYS A 74 -3.92 -16.45 2.93
N ALA A 75 -3.10 -15.75 3.70
CA ALA A 75 -2.06 -14.87 3.18
C ALA A 75 -0.67 -15.53 3.16
N GLY A 76 -0.49 -16.70 3.78
CA GLY A 76 0.80 -17.37 3.90
C GLY A 76 1.78 -16.66 4.84
N LEU A 77 1.31 -15.73 5.66
CA LEU A 77 2.15 -14.84 6.47
C LEU A 77 1.83 -14.97 7.96
N PRO A 78 2.86 -14.93 8.84
CA PRO A 78 2.63 -14.80 10.27
C PRO A 78 2.10 -13.39 10.60
N LEU A 79 1.59 -13.22 11.80
CA LEU A 79 1.28 -11.89 12.36
C LEU A 79 2.58 -11.20 12.78
N ASP A 80 2.99 -10.18 12.04
CA ASP A 80 4.22 -9.43 12.31
C ASP A 80 4.04 -7.96 11.89
N PRO A 81 4.56 -6.97 12.65
CA PRO A 81 4.52 -5.56 12.25
C PRO A 81 5.28 -5.26 10.95
N TYR A 82 6.12 -6.18 10.50
CA TYR A 82 6.81 -6.10 9.21
C TYR A 82 5.84 -5.90 8.04
N PHE A 83 4.72 -6.63 8.03
CA PHE A 83 3.73 -6.60 6.95
C PHE A 83 2.82 -5.37 7.00
N SER A 84 2.14 -5.07 5.89
CA SER A 84 1.49 -3.79 5.67
C SER A 84 0.20 -3.58 6.47
N ALA A 85 -0.60 -4.62 6.70
CA ALA A 85 -1.98 -4.52 7.18
C ALA A 85 -2.11 -3.72 8.50
N SER A 86 -1.29 -4.06 9.51
CA SER A 86 -1.33 -3.39 10.80
C SER A 86 -0.94 -1.90 10.71
N LYS A 87 0.02 -1.56 9.81
CA LYS A 87 0.43 -0.17 9.55
C LYS A 87 -0.63 0.63 8.82
N LEU A 88 -1.36 0.01 7.88
CA LEU A 88 -2.52 0.64 7.22
C LEU A 88 -3.63 0.95 8.23
N ARG A 89 -3.91 0.02 9.14
CA ARG A 89 -4.84 0.25 10.25
C ARG A 89 -4.38 1.37 11.15
N TRP A 90 -3.09 1.39 11.51
CA TRP A 90 -2.52 2.44 12.34
C TRP A 90 -2.75 3.85 11.74
N LEU A 91 -2.62 4.00 10.42
CA LEU A 91 -2.90 5.28 9.73
C LEU A 91 -4.37 5.71 9.94
N LEU A 92 -5.32 4.79 9.88
CA LEU A 92 -6.73 5.07 10.15
C LEU A 92 -7.00 5.48 11.60
N ASP A 93 -6.28 4.89 12.54
CA ASP A 93 -6.50 5.14 13.97
C ASP A 93 -5.83 6.43 14.46
N HIS A 94 -4.71 6.84 13.86
CA HIS A 94 -3.85 7.89 14.41
C HIS A 94 -3.72 9.13 13.52
N VAL A 95 -4.14 9.07 12.24
CA VAL A 95 -4.05 10.21 11.32
C VAL A 95 -5.45 10.79 11.07
N PRO A 96 -5.80 11.95 11.66
CA PRO A 96 -7.12 12.56 11.49
C PRO A 96 -7.51 12.77 10.02
N ASP A 97 -6.59 13.25 9.20
CA ASP A 97 -6.81 13.48 7.77
C ASP A 97 -7.20 12.19 7.03
N ALA A 98 -6.60 11.05 7.39
CA ALA A 98 -6.96 9.76 6.79
C ALA A 98 -8.42 9.38 7.12
N ARG A 99 -8.86 9.60 8.37
CA ARG A 99 -10.25 9.35 8.78
C ARG A 99 -11.23 10.28 8.08
N ASP A 100 -10.85 11.53 7.91
CA ASP A 100 -11.67 12.53 7.22
C ASP A 100 -11.83 12.19 5.74
N LEU A 101 -10.76 11.79 5.07
CA LEU A 101 -10.79 11.31 3.70
C LEU A 101 -11.58 10.01 3.54
N LEU A 102 -11.51 9.10 4.51
CA LEU A 102 -12.33 7.87 4.51
C LEU A 102 -13.83 8.23 4.51
N ARG A 103 -14.26 9.14 5.40
CA ARG A 103 -15.66 9.61 5.44
C ARG A 103 -16.09 10.26 4.14
N GLN A 104 -15.18 10.94 3.45
CA GLN A 104 -15.41 11.59 2.15
C GLN A 104 -15.30 10.62 0.96
N ARG A 105 -14.99 9.33 1.17
CA ARG A 105 -14.71 8.34 0.12
C ARG A 105 -13.56 8.75 -0.83
N ARG A 106 -12.60 9.47 -0.29
CA ARG A 106 -11.41 9.98 -1.01
C ARG A 106 -10.10 9.35 -0.54
N LEU A 107 -10.15 8.56 0.53
CA LEU A 107 -8.95 7.89 1.02
C LEU A 107 -8.48 6.81 0.05
N ARG A 108 -7.18 6.79 -0.21
CA ARG A 108 -6.45 5.70 -0.85
C ARG A 108 -5.41 5.17 0.11
N LEU A 109 -5.34 3.85 0.20
CA LEU A 109 -4.37 3.11 1.00
C LEU A 109 -3.62 2.14 0.09
N GLY A 110 -2.31 1.98 0.29
CA GLY A 110 -1.57 1.02 -0.50
C GLY A 110 -0.10 0.96 -0.11
N THR A 111 0.60 0.08 -0.77
CA THR A 111 2.05 -0.01 -0.76
C THR A 111 2.67 1.11 -1.62
N SER A 112 3.97 1.33 -1.48
CA SER A 112 4.65 2.46 -2.13
C SER A 112 4.55 2.44 -3.65
N ASP A 113 4.51 1.26 -4.28
CA ASP A 113 4.28 1.09 -5.73
C ASP A 113 2.93 1.66 -6.17
N ALA A 114 1.85 1.34 -5.43
CA ALA A 114 0.52 1.85 -5.74
C ALA A 114 0.44 3.38 -5.66
N PHE A 115 1.14 3.99 -4.68
CA PHE A 115 1.26 5.44 -4.59
C PHE A 115 2.02 6.03 -5.79
N PHE A 116 3.16 5.44 -6.17
CA PHE A 116 3.93 5.90 -7.32
C PHE A 116 3.14 5.74 -8.62
N LEU A 117 2.49 4.61 -8.84
CA LEU A 117 1.65 4.37 -10.01
C LEU A 117 0.52 5.40 -10.12
N ALA A 118 -0.20 5.64 -9.02
CA ALA A 118 -1.29 6.61 -8.99
C ALA A 118 -0.81 8.02 -9.37
N ARG A 119 0.39 8.41 -8.92
CA ARG A 119 0.97 9.73 -9.18
C ARG A 119 1.60 9.86 -10.58
N LEU A 120 2.19 8.79 -11.11
CA LEU A 120 2.92 8.80 -12.38
C LEU A 120 2.02 8.49 -13.58
N THR A 121 1.04 7.62 -13.41
CA THR A 121 0.19 7.14 -14.52
C THR A 121 -1.30 7.43 -14.32
N GLY A 122 -1.72 7.77 -13.10
CA GLY A 122 -3.13 7.88 -12.72
C GLY A 122 -3.80 6.53 -12.39
N ALA A 123 -3.12 5.40 -12.57
CA ALA A 123 -3.66 4.08 -12.24
C ALA A 123 -3.62 3.82 -10.74
N PHE A 124 -4.77 3.53 -10.14
CA PHE A 124 -4.84 3.06 -8.76
C PHE A 124 -4.77 1.53 -8.73
N ALA A 125 -3.57 1.01 -8.85
CA ALA A 125 -3.28 -0.41 -8.96
C ALA A 125 -2.00 -0.78 -8.20
N THR A 126 -1.87 -2.06 -7.87
CA THR A 126 -0.68 -2.72 -7.36
C THR A 126 -0.51 -4.05 -8.08
N ASP A 127 0.61 -4.72 -7.92
CA ASP A 127 0.80 -6.05 -8.46
C ASP A 127 0.60 -7.15 -7.41
N VAL A 128 0.48 -8.38 -7.88
CA VAL A 128 0.29 -9.56 -7.03
C VAL A 128 1.44 -9.71 -6.01
N THR A 129 2.68 -9.39 -6.41
CA THR A 129 3.85 -9.57 -5.53
C THR A 129 3.84 -8.58 -4.38
N ASN A 130 3.51 -7.31 -4.62
CA ASN A 130 3.35 -6.32 -3.55
C ASN A 130 2.11 -6.61 -2.70
N ALA A 131 0.97 -6.94 -3.32
CA ALA A 131 -0.25 -7.29 -2.61
C ALA A 131 -0.04 -8.48 -1.66
N SER A 132 0.75 -9.48 -2.06
CA SER A 132 1.07 -10.65 -1.22
C SER A 132 1.83 -10.30 0.07
N ARG A 133 2.49 -9.13 0.13
CA ARG A 133 3.24 -8.69 1.32
C ARG A 133 2.40 -7.89 2.32
N THR A 134 1.12 -7.72 2.03
CA THR A 134 0.25 -6.86 2.85
C THR A 134 -0.42 -7.56 4.02
N SER A 135 -0.52 -8.89 4.02
CA SER A 135 -1.40 -9.72 4.87
C SER A 135 -2.90 -9.51 4.61
N LEU A 136 -3.28 -8.92 3.47
CA LEU A 136 -4.67 -8.65 3.09
C LEU A 136 -5.12 -9.41 1.84
N MET A 137 -4.17 -9.96 1.06
CA MET A 137 -4.46 -10.73 -0.16
C MET A 137 -4.56 -12.23 0.15
N SER A 138 -5.57 -12.90 -0.40
CA SER A 138 -5.66 -14.36 -0.41
C SER A 138 -4.73 -14.94 -1.49
N LEU A 139 -3.89 -15.91 -1.12
CA LEU A 139 -3.04 -16.64 -2.06
C LEU A 139 -3.84 -17.53 -3.01
N ASP A 140 -5.04 -17.97 -2.62
CA ASP A 140 -5.89 -18.82 -3.47
C ASP A 140 -6.54 -18.04 -4.60
N THR A 141 -6.99 -16.81 -4.33
CA THR A 141 -7.74 -16.00 -5.30
C THR A 141 -6.90 -14.90 -5.95
N LEU A 142 -5.76 -14.56 -5.35
CA LEU A 142 -4.92 -13.41 -5.71
C LEU A 142 -5.70 -12.07 -5.69
N GLN A 143 -6.68 -11.97 -4.80
CA GLN A 143 -7.50 -10.79 -4.58
C GLN A 143 -7.50 -10.40 -3.10
N TRP A 144 -7.91 -9.17 -2.80
CA TRP A 144 -8.12 -8.76 -1.41
C TRP A 144 -9.14 -9.67 -0.75
N ASP A 145 -8.81 -10.18 0.42
CA ASP A 145 -9.68 -11.10 1.18
C ASP A 145 -10.50 -10.33 2.21
N PRO A 146 -11.85 -10.38 2.16
CA PRO A 146 -12.70 -9.64 3.08
C PRO A 146 -12.43 -9.97 4.55
N GLN A 147 -12.16 -11.24 4.86
CA GLN A 147 -11.93 -11.69 6.22
C GLN A 147 -10.59 -11.18 6.77
N LEU A 148 -9.55 -11.12 5.95
CA LEU A 148 -8.28 -10.49 6.33
C LEU A 148 -8.43 -8.98 6.48
N CYS A 149 -9.15 -8.33 5.57
CA CYS A 149 -9.43 -6.89 5.66
C CYS A 149 -10.22 -6.55 6.94
N ASP A 150 -11.23 -7.34 7.27
CA ASP A 150 -12.02 -7.18 8.50
C ASP A 150 -11.18 -7.42 9.76
N LEU A 151 -10.32 -8.46 9.76
CA LEU A 151 -9.42 -8.78 10.88
C LEU A 151 -8.54 -7.58 11.26
N PHE A 152 -7.95 -6.93 10.26
CA PHE A 152 -7.11 -5.75 10.50
C PHE A 152 -7.90 -4.44 10.51
N GLY A 153 -9.20 -4.45 10.18
CA GLY A 153 -10.03 -3.25 10.09
C GLY A 153 -9.60 -2.28 8.98
N VAL A 154 -9.16 -2.82 7.84
CA VAL A 154 -8.77 -2.05 6.66
C VAL A 154 -9.90 -2.07 5.63
N PRO A 155 -10.50 -0.92 5.27
CA PRO A 155 -11.59 -0.87 4.30
C PRO A 155 -11.11 -1.29 2.89
N MET A 156 -11.71 -2.34 2.33
CA MET A 156 -11.33 -2.87 1.02
C MET A 156 -11.46 -1.84 -0.11
N GLU A 157 -12.45 -0.97 -0.03
CA GLU A 157 -12.70 0.08 -1.02
C GLU A 157 -11.59 1.15 -1.09
N CYS A 158 -10.71 1.18 -0.08
CA CYS A 158 -9.55 2.06 -0.06
C CYS A 158 -8.30 1.43 -0.69
N LEU A 159 -8.34 0.13 -1.04
CA LEU A 159 -7.21 -0.61 -1.58
C LEU A 159 -7.18 -0.55 -3.11
N PRO A 160 -5.97 -0.62 -3.74
CA PRO A 160 -5.82 -0.60 -5.20
C PRO A 160 -6.31 -1.89 -5.86
N GLU A 161 -6.58 -1.82 -7.15
CA GLU A 161 -6.79 -3.01 -7.97
C GLU A 161 -5.51 -3.86 -8.01
N ILE A 162 -5.64 -5.18 -7.83
CA ILE A 162 -4.50 -6.10 -7.98
C ILE A 162 -4.42 -6.55 -9.44
N ARG A 163 -3.24 -6.38 -10.05
CA ARG A 163 -2.94 -6.78 -11.43
C ARG A 163 -1.78 -7.77 -11.47
N PRO A 164 -1.64 -8.56 -12.54
CA PRO A 164 -0.43 -9.35 -12.78
C PRO A 164 0.82 -8.46 -12.84
N THR A 165 1.95 -8.93 -12.30
CA THR A 165 3.21 -8.16 -12.23
C THR A 165 3.69 -7.64 -13.60
N ALA A 166 3.51 -8.44 -14.66
CA ALA A 166 3.79 -8.04 -16.04
C ALA A 166 2.56 -7.44 -16.75
N GLY A 167 1.63 -6.84 -15.99
CA GLY A 167 0.41 -6.23 -16.51
C GLY A 167 0.61 -4.84 -17.09
N ASP A 168 -0.46 -4.28 -17.67
CA ASP A 168 -0.49 -2.88 -18.07
C ASP A 168 -0.85 -2.00 -16.86
N PHE A 169 0.08 -1.16 -16.46
CA PHE A 169 -0.09 -0.19 -15.37
C PHE A 169 -0.24 1.25 -15.89
N GLY A 170 -0.46 1.41 -17.19
CA GLY A 170 -0.65 2.70 -17.83
C GLY A 170 0.66 3.30 -18.39
N ARG A 171 0.56 4.53 -18.84
CA ARG A 171 1.67 5.28 -19.42
C ARG A 171 2.02 6.45 -18.52
N LEU A 172 3.30 6.79 -18.47
CA LEU A 172 3.71 8.04 -17.83
C LEU A 172 3.01 9.20 -18.52
N GLY A 173 2.18 9.92 -17.78
CA GLY A 173 1.67 11.20 -18.23
C GLY A 173 2.84 12.17 -18.42
N ARG A 174 2.71 13.15 -19.31
CA ARG A 174 3.57 14.33 -19.28
C ARG A 174 3.21 15.13 -18.02
N THR A 175 3.61 14.61 -16.87
CA THR A 175 3.40 15.33 -15.61
C THR A 175 4.37 16.50 -15.63
N LYS A 176 3.83 17.70 -15.72
CA LYS A 176 4.60 18.90 -15.34
C LYS A 176 4.88 18.73 -13.84
N VAL A 177 6.12 18.39 -13.51
CA VAL A 177 6.67 18.43 -12.16
C VAL A 177 6.88 19.89 -11.79
#